data_41b3b15f7b90505b30c825c2e6a3f771
#
_entry.id   41b3b15f7b90505b30c825c2e6a3f771
#
_cell.length_a   1.000
_cell.length_b   1.000
_cell.length_c   1.000
_cell.angle_alpha   90.00
_cell.angle_beta   90.00
_cell.angle_gamma   90.00
#
_symmetry.space_group_name_H-M   'P 1'
#
loop_
_entity.id
_entity.type
_entity.pdbx_description
1 polymer ?
#
loop_
_entity_poly.entity_id
_entity_poly.type
_entity_poly.pdbx_seq_one_letter_code
_entity_poly.pdbx_strand_id
1 'polypeptide(L)'
;MRTETLHGFHAAVPPILCVNGGSNMTSMDFSSSPSLKQLVYDNLKERIINGELKPGTRLREEDLSTEMNISRAPIREALNMLERDGFTMIVPRKGAIVAEVMKEDIKYIWEMRALLEPYAAKESVKSKYSINSLVYW
;
A
#
# COMPACT_ATOMS: atom_id res chain seq x y z
N MET A 1 11.93 33.09 23.72
CA MET A 1 10.92 32.13 23.25
C MET A 1 11.46 31.53 21.97
N ARG A 2 11.96 30.28 22.04
CA ARG A 2 12.57 29.58 20.90
C ARG A 2 11.58 28.48 20.45
N THR A 3 11.17 28.55 19.21
CA THR A 3 10.37 27.52 18.54
C THR A 3 11.33 26.48 17.98
N GLU A 4 11.36 25.29 18.54
CA GLU A 4 12.12 24.17 18.01
C GLU A 4 11.29 23.43 16.96
N THR A 5 11.81 23.43 15.76
CA THR A 5 11.30 22.73 14.58
C THR A 5 11.76 21.26 14.65
N LEU A 6 10.84 20.33 14.82
CA LEU A 6 11.14 18.90 14.75
C LEU A 6 11.35 18.50 13.29
N HIS A 7 12.61 18.21 12.94
CA HIS A 7 13.02 17.69 11.64
C HIS A 7 12.75 16.18 11.55
N GLY A 8 12.25 15.79 10.40
CA GLY A 8 11.77 14.47 10.04
C GLY A 8 12.80 13.35 10.13
N PHE A 9 12.32 12.20 10.55
CA PHE A 9 13.01 10.93 10.42
C PHE A 9 12.89 10.43 8.97
N HIS A 10 13.93 10.68 8.20
CA HIS A 10 14.15 10.03 6.91
C HIS A 10 14.90 8.72 7.19
N ALA A 11 14.19 7.59 7.21
CA ALA A 11 14.83 6.29 7.24
C ALA A 11 15.44 6.02 5.86
N ALA A 12 16.75 6.24 5.74
CA ALA A 12 17.51 5.88 4.56
C ALA A 12 17.64 4.35 4.49
N VAL A 13 17.08 3.74 3.44
CA VAL A 13 17.32 2.35 3.08
C VAL A 13 18.73 2.28 2.47
N PRO A 14 19.65 1.42 2.97
CA PRO A 14 21.00 1.32 2.41
C PRO A 14 20.96 0.70 0.99
N PRO A 15 21.80 1.14 0.06
CA PRO A 15 21.88 0.56 -1.27
C PRO A 15 22.51 -0.83 -1.21
N ILE A 16 21.82 -1.81 -1.79
CA ILE A 16 22.35 -3.16 -1.98
C ILE A 16 23.51 -3.09 -2.97
N LEU A 17 24.68 -3.50 -2.51
CA LEU A 17 25.90 -3.59 -3.30
C LEU A 17 25.72 -4.58 -4.46
N CYS A 18 25.76 -4.07 -5.70
CA CYS A 18 25.86 -4.92 -6.88
C CYS A 18 27.25 -5.53 -6.97
N VAL A 19 27.35 -6.83 -6.79
CA VAL A 19 28.56 -7.60 -7.10
C VAL A 19 28.55 -7.90 -8.59
N ASN A 20 29.51 -7.34 -9.32
CA ASN A 20 29.77 -7.64 -10.72
C ASN A 20 30.27 -9.10 -10.87
N GLY A 21 29.69 -9.83 -11.79
CA GLY A 21 30.22 -11.10 -12.24
C GLY A 21 29.37 -11.83 -13.29
N GLY A 22 29.74 -11.73 -14.57
CA GLY A 22 29.41 -12.76 -15.56
C GLY A 22 28.30 -12.45 -16.55
N SER A 23 28.73 -12.12 -17.77
CA SER A 23 27.97 -12.09 -19.02
C SER A 23 27.00 -13.26 -19.18
N ASN A 24 25.70 -12.98 -19.25
CA ASN A 24 24.77 -13.71 -20.12
C ASN A 24 23.62 -12.77 -20.50
N MET A 25 23.60 -12.36 -21.77
CA MET A 25 22.44 -11.73 -22.39
C MET A 25 21.31 -12.77 -22.41
N THR A 26 20.30 -12.59 -21.58
CA THR A 26 18.93 -13.05 -21.83
C THR A 26 18.04 -12.63 -20.68
N SER A 27 17.30 -11.66 -20.94
CA SER A 27 16.01 -11.20 -20.40
C SER A 27 16.04 -9.70 -20.19
N MET A 28 15.40 -9.00 -21.11
CA MET A 28 15.07 -7.60 -20.88
C MET A 28 14.12 -7.58 -19.68
N ASP A 29 14.62 -7.08 -18.56
CA ASP A 29 13.80 -6.77 -17.38
C ASP A 29 12.84 -5.63 -17.71
N PHE A 30 11.64 -5.98 -18.17
CA PHE A 30 10.52 -5.05 -18.32
C PHE A 30 9.88 -4.67 -16.99
N SER A 31 10.53 -4.93 -15.84
CA SER A 31 9.92 -4.91 -14.52
C SER A 31 10.04 -3.59 -13.74
N SER A 32 10.57 -2.52 -14.31
CA SER A 32 10.83 -1.30 -13.51
C SER A 32 9.87 -0.13 -13.70
N SER A 33 8.93 -0.21 -14.63
CA SER A 33 7.89 0.83 -14.75
C SER A 33 6.57 0.33 -14.20
N PRO A 34 5.96 1.01 -13.21
CA PRO A 34 4.65 0.62 -12.71
C PRO A 34 3.64 0.64 -13.85
N SER A 35 2.81 -0.42 -13.93
CA SER A 35 1.77 -0.48 -14.96
C SER A 35 0.77 0.67 -14.75
N LEU A 36 0.13 1.12 -15.84
CA LEU A 36 -0.82 2.22 -15.76
C LEU A 36 -1.93 1.97 -14.72
N LYS A 37 -2.41 0.73 -14.60
CA LYS A 37 -3.37 0.33 -13.55
C LYS A 37 -2.81 0.49 -12.15
N GLN A 38 -1.51 0.24 -11.95
CA GLN A 38 -0.86 0.43 -10.64
C GLN A 38 -0.79 1.90 -10.29
N LEU A 39 -0.43 2.76 -11.24
CA LEU A 39 -0.41 4.22 -11.01
C LEU A 39 -1.80 4.76 -10.65
N VAL A 40 -2.85 4.30 -11.34
CA VAL A 40 -4.24 4.66 -11.03
C VAL A 40 -4.64 4.15 -9.63
N TYR A 41 -4.31 2.89 -9.31
CA TYR A 41 -4.56 2.31 -8.00
C TYR A 41 -3.90 3.11 -6.87
N ASP A 42 -2.59 3.41 -7.01
CA ASP A 42 -1.84 4.15 -5.99
C ASP A 42 -2.40 5.56 -5.80
N ASN A 43 -2.73 6.26 -6.87
CA ASN A 43 -3.36 7.58 -6.82
C ASN A 43 -4.71 7.57 -6.09
N LEU A 44 -5.61 6.67 -6.48
CA LEU A 44 -6.94 6.57 -5.86
C LEU A 44 -6.85 6.16 -4.39
N LYS A 45 -5.96 5.21 -4.06
CA LYS A 45 -5.70 4.78 -2.69
C LYS A 45 -5.22 5.93 -1.81
N GLU A 46 -4.27 6.72 -2.30
CA GLU A 46 -3.77 7.88 -1.58
C GLU A 46 -4.88 8.92 -1.33
N ARG A 47 -5.70 9.22 -2.33
CA ARG A 47 -6.84 10.14 -2.21
C ARG A 47 -7.90 9.65 -1.22
N ILE A 48 -8.12 8.33 -1.12
CA ILE A 48 -9.01 7.74 -0.12
C ILE A 48 -8.40 7.90 1.28
N ILE A 49 -7.12 7.55 1.45
CA ILE A 49 -6.42 7.63 2.74
C ILE A 49 -6.34 9.07 3.25
N ASN A 50 -6.10 10.04 2.36
CA ASN A 50 -6.03 11.47 2.70
C ASN A 50 -7.43 12.10 2.91
N GLY A 51 -8.52 11.34 2.68
CA GLY A 51 -9.88 11.82 2.87
C GLY A 51 -10.40 12.75 1.78
N GLU A 52 -9.70 12.89 0.66
CA GLU A 52 -10.16 13.61 -0.53
C GLU A 52 -11.37 12.91 -1.14
N LEU A 53 -11.29 11.58 -1.24
CA LEU A 53 -12.40 10.72 -1.61
C LEU A 53 -13.05 10.17 -0.34
N LYS A 54 -14.13 10.80 0.08
CA LYS A 54 -14.83 10.45 1.34
C LYS A 54 -15.50 9.08 1.25
N PRO A 55 -15.67 8.37 2.38
CA PRO A 55 -16.50 7.18 2.45
C PRO A 55 -17.88 7.42 1.83
N GLY A 56 -18.39 6.43 1.09
CA GLY A 56 -19.65 6.54 0.34
C GLY A 56 -19.55 7.28 -1.00
N THR A 57 -18.40 7.88 -1.33
CA THR A 57 -18.19 8.54 -2.64
C THR A 57 -18.24 7.52 -3.76
N ARG A 58 -19.04 7.82 -4.80
CA ARG A 58 -19.14 6.97 -5.98
C ARG A 58 -18.01 7.27 -6.97
N LEU A 59 -17.28 6.24 -7.34
CA LEU A 59 -16.20 6.28 -8.33
C LEU A 59 -16.69 5.73 -9.66
N ARG A 60 -16.96 6.61 -10.63
CA ARG A 60 -17.40 6.23 -11.97
C ARG A 60 -16.20 6.09 -12.89
N GLU A 61 -16.12 4.97 -13.62
CA GLU A 61 -15.05 4.75 -14.61
C GLU A 61 -14.94 5.89 -15.62
N GLU A 62 -16.09 6.46 -16.03
CA GLU A 62 -16.17 7.55 -17.01
C GLU A 62 -15.55 8.83 -16.49
N ASP A 63 -15.91 9.22 -15.27
CA ASP A 63 -15.45 10.45 -14.65
C ASP A 63 -13.93 10.37 -14.41
N LEU A 64 -13.44 9.24 -13.87
CA LEU A 64 -12.02 8.99 -13.66
C LEU A 64 -11.24 8.90 -14.97
N SER A 65 -11.83 8.30 -16.03
CA SER A 65 -11.23 8.24 -17.35
C SER A 65 -11.01 9.63 -17.94
N THR A 66 -11.98 10.51 -17.76
CA THR A 66 -11.90 11.90 -18.21
C THR A 66 -10.91 12.71 -17.37
N GLU A 67 -10.99 12.59 -16.04
CA GLU A 67 -10.12 13.32 -15.10
C GLU A 67 -8.65 12.99 -15.31
N MET A 68 -8.33 11.70 -15.44
CA MET A 68 -6.94 11.22 -15.57
C MET A 68 -6.44 11.17 -17.02
N ASN A 69 -7.31 11.41 -18.00
CA ASN A 69 -7.03 11.27 -19.43
C ASN A 69 -6.47 9.87 -19.78
N ILE A 70 -7.09 8.83 -19.24
CA ILE A 70 -6.71 7.42 -19.38
C ILE A 70 -7.93 6.63 -19.85
N SER A 71 -7.73 5.57 -20.64
CA SER A 71 -8.81 4.68 -21.05
C SER A 71 -9.48 3.98 -19.86
N ARG A 72 -10.73 3.53 -20.01
CA ARG A 72 -11.50 2.88 -18.92
C ARG A 72 -10.94 1.55 -18.45
N ALA A 73 -10.20 0.82 -19.31
CA ALA A 73 -9.69 -0.50 -18.96
C ALA A 73 -8.75 -0.50 -17.75
N PRO A 74 -7.64 0.27 -17.71
CA PRO A 74 -6.77 0.33 -16.54
C PRO A 74 -7.47 0.90 -15.29
N ILE A 75 -8.46 1.79 -15.45
CA ILE A 75 -9.26 2.32 -14.34
C ILE A 75 -10.11 1.21 -13.72
N ARG A 76 -10.79 0.41 -14.52
CA ARG A 76 -11.56 -0.75 -14.05
C ARG A 76 -10.70 -1.74 -13.32
N GLU A 77 -9.50 -2.05 -13.86
CA GLU A 77 -8.55 -2.95 -13.18
C GLU A 77 -8.10 -2.39 -11.83
N ALA A 78 -7.81 -1.09 -11.75
CA ALA A 78 -7.44 -0.42 -10.51
C ALA A 78 -8.59 -0.43 -9.47
N LEU A 79 -9.83 -0.18 -9.90
CA LEU A 79 -11.00 -0.25 -9.02
C LEU A 79 -11.22 -1.68 -8.49
N ASN A 80 -10.99 -2.71 -9.30
CA ASN A 80 -11.04 -4.11 -8.85
C ASN A 80 -9.91 -4.43 -7.86
N MET A 81 -8.74 -3.80 -7.99
CA MET A 81 -7.65 -3.94 -7.01
C MET A 81 -8.03 -3.28 -5.69
N LEU A 82 -8.60 -2.07 -5.73
CA LEU A 82 -9.08 -1.36 -4.54
C LEU A 82 -10.21 -2.12 -3.82
N GLU A 83 -11.09 -2.81 -4.56
CA GLU A 83 -12.12 -3.66 -3.98
C GLU A 83 -11.52 -4.86 -3.24
N ARG A 84 -10.56 -5.56 -3.85
CA ARG A 84 -9.86 -6.68 -3.19
C ARG A 84 -9.15 -6.27 -1.90
N ASP A 85 -8.62 -5.05 -1.88
CA ASP A 85 -7.93 -4.49 -0.71
C ASP A 85 -8.89 -3.82 0.29
N GLY A 86 -10.21 -3.83 0.01
CA GLY A 86 -11.23 -3.31 0.91
C GLY A 86 -11.40 -1.78 0.92
N PHE A 87 -10.75 -1.05 0.01
CA PHE A 87 -10.91 0.40 -0.11
C PHE A 87 -12.21 0.82 -0.80
N THR A 88 -12.74 -0.04 -1.65
CA THR A 88 -14.00 0.20 -2.37
C THR A 88 -14.90 -1.03 -2.34
N MET A 89 -16.18 -0.84 -2.65
CA MET A 89 -17.16 -1.91 -2.89
C MET A 89 -17.76 -1.73 -4.28
N ILE A 90 -17.82 -2.79 -5.08
CA ILE A 90 -18.51 -2.76 -6.37
C ILE A 90 -19.98 -3.07 -6.15
N VAL A 91 -20.83 -2.07 -6.42
CA VAL A 91 -22.29 -2.21 -6.30
C VAL A 91 -22.89 -2.38 -7.70
N PRO A 92 -23.66 -3.44 -7.97
CA PRO A 92 -24.31 -3.66 -9.26
C PRO A 92 -25.08 -2.41 -9.71
N ARG A 93 -24.91 -2.01 -10.95
CA ARG A 93 -25.52 -0.82 -11.59
C ARG A 93 -25.12 0.54 -11.01
N LYS A 94 -24.38 0.58 -9.89
CA LYS A 94 -23.89 1.82 -9.28
C LYS A 94 -22.38 2.06 -9.48
N GLY A 95 -21.60 1.02 -9.80
CA GLY A 95 -20.15 1.11 -9.94
C GLY A 95 -19.43 0.96 -8.59
N ALA A 96 -18.19 1.40 -8.53
CA ALA A 96 -17.40 1.36 -7.31
C ALA A 96 -17.79 2.50 -6.35
N ILE A 97 -17.82 2.22 -5.06
CA ILE A 97 -18.10 3.17 -3.98
C ILE A 97 -17.00 3.03 -2.94
N VAL A 98 -16.47 4.15 -2.44
CA VAL A 98 -15.47 4.16 -1.35
C VAL A 98 -16.06 3.50 -0.11
N ALA A 99 -15.36 2.51 0.44
CA ALA A 99 -15.82 1.73 1.58
C ALA A 99 -15.92 2.61 2.84
N GLU A 100 -16.91 2.31 3.67
CA GLU A 100 -17.05 2.91 4.98
C GLU A 100 -16.47 1.96 6.03
N VAL A 101 -15.65 2.49 6.92
CA VAL A 101 -15.17 1.74 8.09
C VAL A 101 -16.17 1.98 9.22
N MET A 102 -16.79 0.93 9.69
CA MET A 102 -17.72 1.03 10.82
C MET A 102 -16.95 1.25 12.13
N LYS A 103 -17.53 2.01 13.05
CA LYS A 103 -16.90 2.28 14.37
C LYS A 103 -16.66 0.99 15.15
N GLU A 104 -17.53 0.02 14.98
CA GLU A 104 -17.46 -1.31 15.57
C GLU A 104 -16.23 -2.07 15.11
N ASP A 105 -15.88 -1.97 13.81
CA ASP A 105 -14.69 -2.60 13.24
C ASP A 105 -13.41 -2.06 13.85
N ILE A 106 -13.37 -0.75 14.13
CA ILE A 106 -12.23 -0.10 14.79
C ILE A 106 -11.99 -0.72 16.17
N LYS A 107 -13.03 -0.97 16.95
CA LYS A 107 -12.92 -1.59 18.26
C LYS A 107 -12.30 -2.99 18.16
N TYR A 108 -12.78 -3.83 17.24
CA TYR A 108 -12.25 -5.18 17.04
C TYR A 108 -10.79 -5.16 16.57
N ILE A 109 -10.42 -4.22 15.70
CA ILE A 109 -9.03 -4.04 15.26
C ILE A 109 -8.13 -3.71 16.46
N TRP A 110 -8.55 -2.81 17.35
CA TRP A 110 -7.79 -2.47 18.55
C TRP A 110 -7.65 -3.64 19.53
N GLU A 111 -8.71 -4.40 19.74
CA GLU A 111 -8.69 -5.59 20.58
C GLU A 111 -7.73 -6.66 20.02
N MET A 112 -7.78 -6.92 18.72
CA MET A 112 -6.86 -7.85 18.05
C MET A 112 -5.40 -7.37 18.12
N ARG A 113 -5.14 -6.08 17.89
CA ARG A 113 -3.80 -5.51 18.01
C ARG A 113 -3.25 -5.63 19.42
N ALA A 114 -4.05 -5.37 20.44
CA ALA A 114 -3.66 -5.50 21.84
C ALA A 114 -3.29 -6.93 22.23
N LEU A 115 -3.83 -7.94 21.55
CA LEU A 115 -3.47 -9.34 21.75
C LEU A 115 -2.21 -9.74 20.95
N LEU A 116 -2.11 -9.29 19.69
CA LEU A 116 -1.07 -9.73 18.76
C LEU A 116 0.26 -8.98 18.93
N GLU A 117 0.23 -7.68 19.17
CA GLU A 117 1.45 -6.87 19.26
C GLU A 117 2.40 -7.28 20.39
N PRO A 118 1.92 -7.52 21.63
CA PRO A 118 2.79 -8.00 22.71
C PRO A 118 3.39 -9.39 22.41
N TYR A 119 2.60 -10.26 21.77
CA TYR A 119 3.08 -11.57 21.38
C TYR A 119 4.16 -11.46 20.30
N ALA A 120 3.93 -10.68 19.25
CA ALA A 120 4.90 -10.44 18.18
C ALA A 120 6.19 -9.80 18.70
N ALA A 121 6.08 -8.82 19.60
CA ALA A 121 7.25 -8.20 20.25
C ALA A 121 8.08 -9.22 21.03
N LYS A 122 7.42 -10.09 21.81
CA LYS A 122 8.09 -11.16 22.57
C LYS A 122 8.82 -12.15 21.66
N GLU A 123 8.19 -12.57 20.57
CA GLU A 123 8.80 -13.52 19.64
C GLU A 123 9.93 -12.87 18.81
N SER A 124 9.81 -11.58 18.46
CA SER A 124 10.87 -10.83 17.77
C SER A 124 12.17 -10.74 18.61
N VAL A 125 12.05 -10.55 19.91
CA VAL A 125 13.21 -10.54 20.82
C VAL A 125 13.90 -11.91 20.82
N LYS A 126 13.14 -13.00 20.85
CA LYS A 126 13.69 -14.37 20.79
C LYS A 126 14.40 -14.63 19.46
N SER A 127 13.80 -14.22 18.35
CA SER A 127 14.37 -14.39 17.00
C SER A 127 15.68 -13.62 16.83
N LYS A 128 15.82 -12.45 17.43
CA LYS A 128 17.04 -11.64 17.35
C LYS A 128 18.26 -12.34 17.96
N TYR A 129 18.06 -13.18 18.97
CA TYR A 129 19.12 -14.03 19.53
C TYR A 129 19.41 -15.26 18.66
N SER A 130 18.45 -15.72 17.85
CA SER A 130 18.67 -16.86 16.94
C SER A 130 19.43 -16.44 15.67
N ILE A 131 19.25 -15.22 15.16
CA ILE A 131 19.97 -14.73 13.98
C ILE A 131 21.48 -14.53 14.25
N ASN A 132 21.85 -14.13 15.46
CA ASN A 132 23.27 -13.99 15.82
C ASN A 132 24.01 -15.33 15.90
N SER A 133 23.33 -16.46 15.98
CA SER A 133 23.94 -17.79 15.93
C SER A 133 24.18 -18.32 14.51
N LEU A 134 23.57 -17.70 13.48
CA LEU A 134 23.72 -18.11 12.08
C LEU A 134 24.81 -17.30 11.32
N VAL A 135 25.39 -16.27 11.93
CA VAL A 135 26.39 -15.41 11.29
C VAL A 135 27.85 -15.92 11.51
N TYR A 136 28.02 -17.04 12.19
CA TYR A 136 29.34 -17.64 12.50
C TYR A 136 29.51 -19.02 11.82
N TRP A 137 29.03 -19.21 10.57
CA TRP A 137 29.42 -20.36 9.73
C TRP A 137 29.80 -19.88 8.35
#